data_abdd93703222b29c3c632652646c5229
#
_entry.id   abdd93703222b29c3c632652646c5229
#
_cell.length_a   1.000
_cell.length_b   1.000
_cell.length_c   1.000
_cell.angle_alpha   90.00
_cell.angle_beta   90.00
_cell.angle_gamma   90.00
#
_symmetry.space_group_name_H-M   'P 1'
#
loop_
_entity.id
_entity.type
_entity.pdbx_description
1 polymer ?
#
loop_
_entity_poly.entity_id
_entity_poly.type
_entity_poly.pdbx_seq_one_letter_code
_entity_poly.pdbx_strand_id
1 'polypeptide(L)'
;MTKIQASNLAQVEGLLFISGDEGITLGNLAKITGFMKPALREMLAALQAKYAQDQDSALILLQSADTYRLATKQALAPVIKHFFEVPLTVPLTTALLETLAIIAYRQPITRLEIDSIRGVQSSGGIQKLMVRGLIDTKGRLDAPGRPFLY
;
A
#
# COMPACT_ATOMS: atom_id res chain seq x y z
N MET A 1 5.32 8.63 -36.37
CA MET A 1 5.02 8.79 -34.92
C MET A 1 6.20 8.24 -34.12
N THR A 2 7.00 9.12 -33.54
CA THR A 2 8.16 8.74 -32.71
C THR A 2 7.60 8.04 -31.46
N LYS A 3 7.86 6.75 -31.29
CA LYS A 3 7.56 6.05 -30.04
C LYS A 3 8.43 6.69 -28.93
N ILE A 4 7.85 7.50 -28.09
CA ILE A 4 8.52 7.95 -26.84
C ILE A 4 8.61 6.72 -25.96
N GLN A 5 9.79 6.09 -25.95
CA GLN A 5 10.04 4.95 -25.08
C GLN A 5 10.43 5.50 -23.69
N ALA A 6 9.66 5.17 -22.67
CA ALA A 6 9.97 5.54 -21.31
C ALA A 6 11.34 4.96 -20.89
N SER A 7 12.13 5.71 -20.13
CA SER A 7 13.39 5.20 -19.58
C SER A 7 13.14 3.96 -18.69
N ASN A 8 14.15 3.12 -18.53
CA ASN A 8 14.02 1.93 -17.68
C ASN A 8 13.64 2.30 -16.25
N LEU A 9 14.19 3.39 -15.74
CA LEU A 9 13.87 3.92 -14.41
C LEU A 9 12.40 4.34 -14.31
N ALA A 10 11.87 5.03 -15.32
CA ALA A 10 10.47 5.46 -15.36
C ALA A 10 9.51 4.27 -15.47
N GLN A 11 9.90 3.18 -16.16
CA GLN A 11 9.10 1.96 -16.20
C GLN A 11 8.98 1.33 -14.81
N VAL A 12 10.07 1.23 -14.05
CA VAL A 12 10.08 0.71 -12.68
C VAL A 12 9.26 1.61 -11.76
N GLU A 13 9.44 2.94 -11.85
CA GLU A 13 8.68 3.92 -11.07
C GLU A 13 7.17 3.82 -11.34
N GLY A 14 6.78 3.66 -12.61
CA GLY A 14 5.39 3.50 -13.01
C GLY A 14 4.76 2.21 -12.46
N LEU A 15 5.49 1.09 -12.46
CA LEU A 15 5.02 -0.17 -11.87
C LEU A 15 4.87 -0.07 -10.36
N LEU A 16 5.78 0.60 -9.66
CA LEU A 16 5.66 0.89 -8.23
C LEU A 16 4.42 1.73 -7.94
N PHE A 17 4.13 2.73 -8.77
CA PHE A 17 2.95 3.58 -8.62
C PHE A 17 1.64 2.79 -8.80
N ILE A 18 1.55 1.97 -9.86
CA ILE A 18 0.35 1.18 -10.17
C ILE A 18 0.13 0.07 -9.15
N SER A 19 1.19 -0.49 -8.55
CA SER A 19 1.06 -1.55 -7.56
C SER A 19 0.43 -1.08 -6.23
N GLY A 20 0.34 0.22 -6.00
CA GLY A 20 -0.36 0.80 -4.86
C GLY A 20 0.16 0.34 -3.50
N ASP A 21 -0.76 0.20 -2.55
CA ASP A 21 -0.46 -0.11 -1.15
C ASP A 21 0.14 -1.52 -0.95
N GLU A 22 -0.16 -2.45 -1.83
CA GLU A 22 0.37 -3.82 -1.75
C GLU A 22 1.83 -3.90 -2.20
N GLY A 23 2.24 -2.97 -3.07
CA GLY A 23 3.57 -2.95 -3.63
C GLY A 23 3.82 -4.07 -4.65
N ILE A 24 5.06 -4.20 -5.07
CA ILE A 24 5.49 -5.18 -6.07
C ILE A 24 6.79 -5.86 -5.64
N THR A 25 6.86 -7.17 -5.82
CA THR A 25 8.09 -7.92 -5.50
C THR A 25 9.16 -7.73 -6.56
N LEU A 26 10.43 -7.87 -6.16
CA LEU A 26 11.57 -7.84 -7.09
C LEU A 26 11.42 -8.91 -8.19
N GLY A 27 10.85 -10.07 -7.85
CA GLY A 27 10.58 -11.14 -8.79
C GLY A 27 9.55 -10.74 -9.86
N ASN A 28 8.46 -10.10 -9.46
CA ASN A 28 7.43 -9.62 -10.38
C ASN A 28 7.94 -8.47 -11.25
N LEU A 29 8.72 -7.54 -10.69
CA LEU A 29 9.39 -6.50 -11.47
C LEU A 29 10.26 -7.12 -12.57
N ALA A 30 11.09 -8.11 -12.25
CA ALA A 30 11.94 -8.79 -13.22
C ALA A 30 11.12 -9.50 -14.31
N LYS A 31 10.02 -10.16 -13.92
CA LYS A 31 9.14 -10.88 -14.85
C LYS A 31 8.42 -9.92 -15.83
N ILE A 32 7.97 -8.76 -15.34
CA ILE A 32 7.20 -7.80 -16.15
C ILE A 32 8.13 -7.00 -17.07
N THR A 33 9.27 -6.53 -16.54
CA THR A 33 10.18 -5.64 -17.29
C THR A 33 11.19 -6.40 -18.15
N GLY A 34 11.46 -7.67 -17.83
CA GLY A 34 12.56 -8.43 -18.42
C GLY A 34 13.94 -8.01 -17.90
N PHE A 35 14.03 -7.09 -16.95
CA PHE A 35 15.31 -6.63 -16.39
C PHE A 35 15.87 -7.65 -15.40
N MET A 36 17.20 -7.77 -15.35
CA MET A 36 17.88 -8.61 -14.37
C MET A 36 17.74 -8.03 -12.96
N LYS A 37 17.59 -8.92 -11.96
CA LYS A 37 17.44 -8.51 -10.55
C LYS A 37 18.54 -7.57 -10.02
N PRO A 38 19.83 -7.72 -10.36
CA PRO A 38 20.86 -6.76 -9.96
C PRO A 38 20.58 -5.36 -10.49
N ALA A 39 20.26 -5.22 -11.78
CA ALA A 39 19.93 -3.93 -12.38
C ALA A 39 18.66 -3.29 -11.76
N LEU A 40 17.65 -4.09 -11.43
CA LEU A 40 16.47 -3.62 -10.72
C LEU A 40 16.81 -3.09 -9.32
N ARG A 41 17.71 -3.76 -8.58
CA ARG A 41 18.16 -3.25 -7.27
C ARG A 41 18.86 -1.90 -7.38
N GLU A 42 19.69 -1.70 -8.40
CA GLU A 42 20.33 -0.41 -8.67
C GLU A 42 19.31 0.68 -9.00
N MET A 43 18.31 0.37 -9.84
CA MET A 43 17.22 1.31 -10.17
C MET A 43 16.37 1.65 -8.94
N LEU A 44 16.04 0.66 -8.11
CA LEU A 44 15.28 0.88 -6.87
C LEU A 44 16.08 1.71 -5.86
N ALA A 45 17.37 1.47 -5.73
CA ALA A 45 18.27 2.29 -4.90
C ALA A 45 18.36 3.73 -5.43
N ALA A 46 18.43 3.91 -6.74
CA ALA A 46 18.42 5.24 -7.37
C ALA A 46 17.09 5.99 -7.11
N LEU A 47 15.94 5.32 -7.22
CA LEU A 47 14.64 5.90 -6.88
C LEU A 47 14.55 6.26 -5.40
N GLN A 48 15.03 5.38 -4.52
CA GLN A 48 15.05 5.65 -3.09
C GLN A 48 15.89 6.88 -2.75
N ALA A 49 17.08 7.01 -3.34
CA ALA A 49 17.95 8.17 -3.18
C ALA A 49 17.30 9.45 -3.75
N LYS A 50 16.69 9.37 -4.94
CA LYS A 50 15.96 10.48 -5.58
C LYS A 50 14.90 11.04 -4.64
N TYR A 51 14.01 10.20 -4.10
CA TYR A 51 12.96 10.66 -3.22
C TYR A 51 13.45 11.14 -1.86
N ALA A 52 14.53 10.54 -1.34
CA ALA A 52 15.12 10.96 -0.06
C ALA A 52 15.79 12.35 -0.15
N GLN A 53 16.45 12.65 -1.28
CA GLN A 53 17.17 13.90 -1.49
C GLN A 53 16.27 15.06 -1.93
N ASP A 54 15.21 14.76 -2.65
CA ASP A 54 14.26 15.76 -3.13
C ASP A 54 13.31 16.18 -1.99
N GLN A 55 13.54 17.37 -1.43
CA GLN A 55 12.72 17.92 -0.34
C GLN A 55 11.30 18.26 -0.78
N ASP A 56 11.10 18.54 -2.06
CA ASP A 56 9.78 18.86 -2.62
C ASP A 56 8.98 17.62 -3.00
N SER A 57 9.62 16.44 -3.02
CA SER A 57 8.92 15.17 -3.23
C SER A 57 8.17 14.75 -1.98
N ALA A 58 6.89 14.42 -2.16
CA ALA A 58 6.05 13.83 -1.11
C ALA A 58 6.33 12.34 -0.88
N LEU A 59 7.06 11.68 -1.78
CA LEU A 59 7.19 10.24 -1.85
C LEU A 59 8.42 9.69 -1.13
N ILE A 60 8.32 8.45 -0.71
CA ILE A 60 9.42 7.61 -0.23
C ILE A 60 9.22 6.19 -0.77
N LEU A 61 10.31 5.51 -1.10
CA LEU A 61 10.28 4.10 -1.45
C LEU A 61 10.52 3.25 -0.20
N LEU A 62 9.57 2.42 0.15
CA LEU A 62 9.66 1.47 1.25
C LEU A 62 9.95 0.08 0.72
N GLN A 63 10.81 -0.64 1.45
CA GLN A 63 11.09 -2.05 1.23
C GLN A 63 10.69 -2.86 2.45
N SER A 64 9.94 -3.94 2.24
CA SER A 64 9.62 -4.94 3.25
C SER A 64 9.92 -6.32 2.67
N ALA A 65 10.95 -6.97 3.18
CA ALA A 65 11.49 -8.21 2.61
C ALA A 65 11.84 -8.05 1.11
N ASP A 66 11.11 -8.70 0.21
CA ASP A 66 11.31 -8.66 -1.25
C ASP A 66 10.30 -7.72 -1.96
N THR A 67 9.45 -7.03 -1.22
CA THR A 67 8.38 -6.19 -1.75
C THR A 67 8.75 -4.71 -1.61
N TYR A 68 8.53 -3.96 -2.68
CA TYR A 68 8.77 -2.52 -2.77
C TYR A 68 7.46 -1.79 -3.03
N ARG A 69 7.25 -0.65 -2.36
CA ARG A 69 6.07 0.20 -2.56
C ARG A 69 6.40 1.66 -2.35
N LEU A 70 5.66 2.53 -3.01
CA LEU A 70 5.68 3.96 -2.74
C LEU A 70 4.79 4.27 -1.53
N ALA A 71 5.24 5.20 -0.71
CA ALA A 71 4.49 5.76 0.40
C ALA A 71 4.75 7.27 0.50
N THR A 72 3.98 7.96 1.30
CA THR A 72 4.23 9.37 1.63
C THR A 72 5.26 9.50 2.73
N LYS A 73 6.07 10.56 2.69
CA LYS A 73 7.02 10.87 3.75
C LYS A 73 6.30 11.11 5.08
N GLN A 74 6.93 10.68 6.17
CA GLN A 74 6.37 10.83 7.52
C GLN A 74 6.08 12.30 7.90
N ALA A 75 6.85 13.25 7.38
CA ALA A 75 6.62 14.67 7.60
C ALA A 75 5.24 15.15 7.13
N LEU A 76 4.60 14.43 6.21
CA LEU A 76 3.25 14.75 5.71
C LEU A 76 2.13 14.12 6.56
N ALA A 77 2.47 13.33 7.58
CA ALA A 77 1.45 12.66 8.41
C ALA A 77 0.40 13.61 8.98
N PRO A 78 0.71 14.80 9.49
CA PRO A 78 -0.32 15.71 10.01
C PRO A 78 -1.31 16.18 8.95
N VAL A 79 -0.83 16.56 7.76
CA VAL A 79 -1.70 17.04 6.67
C VAL A 79 -2.54 15.90 6.09
N ILE A 80 -1.97 14.70 6.00
CA ILE A 80 -2.69 13.51 5.54
C ILE A 80 -3.76 13.10 6.55
N LYS A 81 -3.45 13.13 7.85
CA LYS A 81 -4.43 12.89 8.90
C LYS A 81 -5.58 13.87 8.80
N HIS A 82 -5.28 15.18 8.68
CA HIS A 82 -6.30 16.21 8.51
C HIS A 82 -7.17 15.99 7.25
N PHE A 83 -6.58 15.55 6.14
CA PHE A 83 -7.33 15.19 4.93
C PHE A 83 -8.39 14.11 5.19
N PHE A 84 -8.13 13.16 6.06
CA PHE A 84 -9.09 12.10 6.41
C PHE A 84 -10.06 12.50 7.53
N GLU A 85 -9.72 13.49 8.37
CA GLU A 85 -10.57 14.03 9.41
C GLU A 85 -11.60 15.03 8.88
N VAL A 86 -11.24 15.77 7.81
CA VAL A 86 -12.19 16.64 7.14
C VAL A 86 -13.28 15.76 6.51
N PRO A 87 -14.58 16.03 6.78
CA PRO A 87 -15.67 15.29 6.17
C PRO A 87 -15.70 15.57 4.67
N LEU A 88 -14.80 14.99 3.94
CA LEU A 88 -14.89 14.92 2.49
C LEU A 88 -16.09 14.02 2.20
N THR A 89 -17.03 14.51 1.44
CA THR A 89 -18.19 13.76 0.94
C THR A 89 -17.81 12.68 -0.06
N VAL A 90 -16.67 12.03 0.13
CA VAL A 90 -16.29 10.86 -0.65
C VAL A 90 -16.98 9.65 -0.01
N PRO A 91 -18.04 9.13 -0.63
CA PRO A 91 -18.75 7.97 -0.09
C PRO A 91 -17.76 6.78 0.00
N LEU A 92 -17.99 5.95 1.00
CA LEU A 92 -17.30 4.67 1.06
C LEU A 92 -17.69 3.85 -0.18
N THR A 93 -16.71 3.26 -0.85
CA THR A 93 -17.02 2.32 -1.93
C THR A 93 -17.78 1.11 -1.39
N THR A 94 -18.55 0.44 -2.22
CA THR A 94 -19.26 -0.80 -1.85
C THR A 94 -18.33 -1.81 -1.17
N ALA A 95 -17.12 -1.98 -1.70
CA ALA A 95 -16.12 -2.87 -1.12
C ALA A 95 -15.68 -2.46 0.29
N LEU A 96 -15.56 -1.15 0.58
CA LEU A 96 -15.25 -0.66 1.93
C LEU A 96 -16.44 -0.81 2.88
N LEU A 97 -17.67 -0.59 2.40
CA LEU A 97 -18.88 -0.80 3.17
C LEU A 97 -19.04 -2.28 3.55
N GLU A 98 -18.82 -3.20 2.62
CA GLU A 98 -18.82 -4.64 2.89
C GLU A 98 -17.81 -5.02 3.98
N THR A 99 -16.56 -4.53 3.84
CA THR A 99 -15.51 -4.79 4.83
C THR A 99 -15.89 -4.24 6.20
N LEU A 100 -16.40 -3.02 6.25
CA LEU A 100 -16.85 -2.38 7.49
C LEU A 100 -18.03 -3.15 8.14
N ALA A 101 -19.00 -3.59 7.34
CA ALA A 101 -20.13 -4.38 7.81
C ALA A 101 -19.66 -5.71 8.42
N ILE A 102 -18.75 -6.43 7.74
CA ILE A 102 -18.19 -7.69 8.26
C ILE A 102 -17.54 -7.46 9.63
N ILE A 103 -16.71 -6.42 9.75
CA ILE A 103 -16.05 -6.10 11.02
C ILE A 103 -17.09 -5.75 12.08
N ALA A 104 -18.04 -4.87 11.77
CA ALA A 104 -19.06 -4.42 12.73
C ALA A 104 -19.89 -5.57 13.31
N TYR A 105 -20.22 -6.59 12.52
CA TYR A 105 -21.05 -7.71 12.96
C TYR A 105 -20.27 -8.91 13.50
N ARG A 106 -18.96 -9.02 13.18
CA ARG A 106 -18.13 -10.18 13.52
C ARG A 106 -16.98 -9.88 14.46
N GLN A 107 -16.80 -8.60 14.86
CA GLN A 107 -15.71 -8.21 15.75
C GLN A 107 -15.75 -8.98 17.11
N PRO A 108 -14.59 -9.33 17.65
CA PRO A 108 -13.24 -9.13 17.11
C PRO A 108 -12.91 -10.16 16.01
N ILE A 109 -12.34 -9.71 14.92
CA ILE A 109 -12.09 -10.53 13.72
C ILE A 109 -10.70 -10.23 13.14
N THR A 110 -10.02 -11.24 12.60
CA THR A 110 -8.74 -11.10 11.92
C THR A 110 -8.90 -10.76 10.44
N ARG A 111 -7.84 -10.23 9.83
CA ARG A 111 -7.81 -9.97 8.38
C ARG A 111 -8.08 -11.25 7.58
N LEU A 112 -7.49 -12.38 7.96
CA LEU A 112 -7.65 -13.64 7.22
C LEU A 112 -9.11 -14.12 7.21
N GLU A 113 -9.82 -13.93 8.31
CA GLU A 113 -11.25 -14.25 8.39
C GLU A 113 -12.07 -13.28 7.51
N ILE A 114 -11.73 -11.99 7.51
CA ILE A 114 -12.37 -11.00 6.61
C ILE A 114 -12.14 -11.39 5.15
N ASP A 115 -10.89 -11.71 4.77
CA ASP A 115 -10.53 -12.15 3.43
C ASP A 115 -11.29 -13.40 3.02
N SER A 116 -11.44 -14.36 3.96
CA SER A 116 -12.21 -15.60 3.74
C SER A 116 -13.70 -15.33 3.48
N ILE A 117 -14.31 -14.40 4.22
CA ILE A 117 -15.73 -14.05 4.04
C ILE A 117 -15.94 -13.30 2.72
N ARG A 118 -15.02 -12.39 2.36
CA ARG A 118 -15.12 -11.59 1.14
C ARG A 118 -14.68 -12.32 -0.13
N GLY A 119 -13.89 -13.39 0.01
CA GLY A 119 -13.28 -14.09 -1.12
C GLY A 119 -12.17 -13.31 -1.84
N VAL A 120 -11.76 -12.16 -1.31
CA VAL A 120 -10.70 -11.28 -1.86
C VAL A 120 -9.87 -10.65 -0.74
N GLN A 121 -8.65 -10.22 -1.07
CA GLN A 121 -7.79 -9.54 -0.11
C GLN A 121 -8.38 -8.20 0.33
N SER A 122 -8.39 -7.96 1.65
CA SER A 122 -9.01 -6.78 2.27
C SER A 122 -8.00 -5.83 2.94
N SER A 123 -6.69 -6.11 2.84
CA SER A 123 -5.65 -5.34 3.52
C SER A 123 -5.73 -3.82 3.25
N GLY A 124 -5.83 -3.42 1.98
CA GLY A 124 -5.97 -2.03 1.60
C GLY A 124 -7.28 -1.39 2.07
N GLY A 125 -8.37 -2.17 2.10
CA GLY A 125 -9.66 -1.72 2.62
C GLY A 125 -9.63 -1.49 4.13
N ILE A 126 -9.08 -2.42 4.88
CA ILE A 126 -8.90 -2.33 6.34
C ILE A 126 -8.05 -1.11 6.69
N GLN A 127 -6.93 -0.91 6.00
CA GLN A 127 -6.07 0.25 6.24
C GLN A 127 -6.81 1.57 5.98
N LYS A 128 -7.57 1.67 4.90
CA LYS A 128 -8.39 2.87 4.59
C LYS A 128 -9.46 3.13 5.66
N LEU A 129 -10.09 2.10 6.17
CA LEU A 129 -11.08 2.22 7.25
C LEU A 129 -10.42 2.66 8.57
N MET A 130 -9.23 2.11 8.90
CA MET A 130 -8.45 2.53 10.07
C MET A 130 -8.03 4.01 9.98
N VAL A 131 -7.49 4.44 8.84
CA VAL A 131 -7.07 5.83 8.63
C VAL A 131 -8.25 6.79 8.76
N ARG A 132 -9.45 6.38 8.36
CA ARG A 132 -10.69 7.15 8.53
C ARG A 132 -11.27 7.07 9.95
N GLY A 133 -10.64 6.33 10.86
CA GLY A 133 -11.13 6.17 12.23
C GLY A 133 -12.43 5.38 12.36
N LEU A 134 -12.81 4.61 11.32
CA LEU A 134 -14.03 3.81 11.32
C LEU A 134 -13.86 2.45 12.00
N ILE A 135 -12.63 1.96 12.07
CA ILE A 135 -12.24 0.74 12.80
C ILE A 135 -10.91 0.98 13.52
N ASP A 136 -10.66 0.20 14.55
CA ASP A 136 -9.41 0.21 15.29
C ASP A 136 -8.98 -1.22 15.60
N THR A 137 -7.73 -1.39 16.08
CA THR A 137 -7.22 -2.69 16.50
C THR A 137 -7.50 -2.93 17.98
N LYS A 138 -8.07 -4.09 18.31
CA LYS A 138 -8.34 -4.50 19.70
C LYS A 138 -7.23 -5.38 20.31
N GLY A 139 -6.11 -5.51 19.63
CA GLY A 139 -5.00 -6.37 20.08
C GLY A 139 -4.61 -7.38 19.01
N ARG A 140 -4.00 -8.48 19.45
CA ARG A 140 -3.55 -9.55 18.56
C ARG A 140 -4.08 -10.89 19.03
N LEU A 141 -4.47 -11.73 18.08
CA LEU A 141 -4.85 -13.11 18.37
C LEU A 141 -3.62 -13.93 18.74
N ASP A 142 -3.72 -14.78 19.76
CA ASP A 142 -2.67 -15.72 20.12
C ASP A 142 -2.73 -16.96 19.21
N ALA A 143 -2.19 -16.77 18.01
CA ALA A 143 -2.12 -17.76 16.94
C ALA A 143 -0.84 -17.53 16.12
N PRO A 144 -0.39 -18.50 15.30
CA PRO A 144 0.76 -18.31 14.42
C PRO A 144 0.68 -17.00 13.61
N GLY A 145 1.77 -16.20 13.66
CA GLY A 145 1.81 -14.89 13.03
C GLY A 145 1.18 -13.76 13.84
N ARG A 146 0.55 -14.03 15.00
CA ARG A 146 -0.07 -13.04 15.91
C ARG A 146 -0.84 -11.95 15.18
N PRO A 147 -1.86 -12.31 14.35
CA PRO A 147 -2.59 -11.33 13.55
C PRO A 147 -3.34 -10.33 14.42
N PHE A 148 -3.51 -9.11 13.90
CA PHE A 148 -4.35 -8.11 14.55
C PHE A 148 -5.82 -8.54 14.55
N LEU A 149 -6.52 -8.13 15.60
CA LEU A 149 -7.99 -8.21 15.75
C LEU A 149 -8.56 -6.80 15.54
N TYR A 150 -9.59 -6.71 14.73
CA TYR A 150 -10.32 -5.49 14.39
C TYR A 150 -11.73 -5.52 14.99
#